data_fc8853f2019299000efc84cd662c03ab
#
_entry.id   fc8853f2019299000efc84cd662c03ab
#
_cell.length_a   1.000
_cell.length_b   1.000
_cell.length_c   1.000
_cell.angle_alpha   90.00
_cell.angle_beta   90.00
_cell.angle_gamma   90.00
#
_symmetry.space_group_name_H-M   'P 1'
#
loop_
_entity.id
_entity.type
_entity.pdbx_description
1 polymer ?
#
loop_
_entity_poly.entity_id
_entity_poly.type
_entity_poly.pdbx_seq_one_letter_code
_entity_poly.pdbx_strand_id
1 'polypeptide(L)'
;MRNPFPPTDSVPGHGRVHLALLPPATPILQTLTYQYPLKLISPTPVTITSSADNDSSHQVHTLYILTYGGGIVAGDTLTLRIDLDTTTRLLILTQGSTKIFKTPAPSTLSRQDMNMHLKPAAALVYLPDPVQPFAQSAFEQTQRFYIHHQQDVPNASICVLDWVCQGRKALGEDWNFFKYASKNEVWLVDGSRGPDETRLLLRDNVTLDASDDAIQTPLTRRMDGLGAFGTLILYGSMFASLATFFMDEFKAIPRIGGRKWDTSDDADDAIRDLEPLVIKRKARQRQETSDGLLWTAAMIRGCVVVKFGAREVEGGKRWLRSMLDTEGSVPAHFGERSLLCLR
;
A
#
# COMPACT_ATOMS: atom_id res chain seq x y z
N MET A 1 26.35 -26.86 33.92
CA MET A 1 26.99 -26.59 32.63
C MET A 1 26.57 -25.19 32.19
N ARG A 2 27.50 -24.26 31.94
CA ARG A 2 27.17 -22.97 31.34
C ARG A 2 26.84 -23.20 29.85
N ASN A 3 25.68 -22.70 29.41
CA ASN A 3 25.34 -22.72 28.00
C ASN A 3 26.48 -22.06 27.19
N PRO A 4 27.17 -22.78 26.28
CA PRO A 4 28.27 -22.21 25.51
C PRO A 4 27.82 -21.20 24.44
N PHE A 5 26.51 -21.11 24.18
CA PHE A 5 25.95 -20.16 23.24
C PHE A 5 25.41 -18.94 24.03
N PRO A 6 25.81 -17.71 23.66
CA PRO A 6 25.16 -16.52 24.24
C PRO A 6 23.66 -16.60 24.00
N PRO A 7 22.82 -16.10 24.91
CA PRO A 7 21.39 -16.02 24.66
C PRO A 7 21.23 -15.22 23.35
N THR A 8 20.60 -15.82 22.37
CA THR A 8 20.23 -15.14 21.14
C THR A 8 19.22 -14.07 21.53
N ASP A 9 19.53 -12.79 21.34
CA ASP A 9 18.61 -11.65 21.49
C ASP A 9 17.52 -11.67 20.38
N SER A 10 17.07 -12.86 20.01
CA SER A 10 16.05 -13.05 18.99
C SER A 10 14.67 -12.84 19.59
N VAL A 11 14.06 -11.71 19.25
CA VAL A 11 12.68 -11.40 19.66
C VAL A 11 11.72 -11.97 18.61
N PRO A 12 10.77 -12.84 19.00
CA PRO A 12 9.78 -13.40 18.10
C PRO A 12 9.04 -12.29 17.31
N GLY A 13 8.78 -12.54 16.03
CA GLY A 13 8.07 -11.59 15.15
C GLY A 13 8.89 -10.41 14.67
N HIS A 14 10.16 -10.28 15.09
CA HIS A 14 11.01 -9.18 14.64
C HIS A 14 11.69 -9.47 13.32
N GLY A 15 11.76 -8.45 12.45
CA GLY A 15 12.49 -8.47 11.18
C GLY A 15 13.25 -7.17 10.94
N ARG A 16 14.38 -7.29 10.25
CA ARG A 16 15.17 -6.15 9.80
C ARG A 16 15.65 -6.37 8.37
N VAL A 17 15.51 -5.32 7.57
CA VAL A 17 15.95 -5.26 6.19
C VAL A 17 16.79 -4.00 5.99
N HIS A 18 17.96 -4.14 5.39
CA HIS A 18 18.76 -3.00 4.97
C HIS A 18 19.18 -3.19 3.51
N LEU A 19 18.68 -2.35 2.66
CA LEU A 19 19.08 -2.25 1.26
C LEU A 19 20.14 -1.16 1.16
N ALA A 20 21.39 -1.58 1.14
CA ALA A 20 22.55 -0.70 1.13
C ALA A 20 23.01 -0.39 -0.30
N LEU A 21 23.58 0.78 -0.51
CA LEU A 21 24.24 1.15 -1.75
C LEU A 21 25.75 1.02 -1.58
N LEU A 22 26.37 0.04 -2.23
CA LEU A 22 27.82 -0.14 -2.23
C LEU A 22 28.48 0.56 -3.41
N PRO A 23 29.74 1.03 -3.25
CA PRO A 23 30.53 1.56 -4.36
C PRO A 23 30.70 0.52 -5.50
N PRO A 24 30.67 0.92 -6.78
CA PRO A 24 30.50 2.30 -7.27
C PRO A 24 29.05 2.82 -7.23
N ALA A 25 28.01 1.98 -7.27
CA ALA A 25 26.58 2.31 -7.17
C ALA A 25 25.72 1.03 -7.21
N THR A 26 26.14 -0.03 -6.53
CA THR A 26 25.46 -1.33 -6.55
C THR A 26 24.57 -1.48 -5.33
N PRO A 27 23.24 -1.54 -5.50
CA PRO A 27 22.34 -1.85 -4.40
C PRO A 27 22.47 -3.32 -4.00
N ILE A 28 22.61 -3.58 -2.71
CA ILE A 28 22.66 -4.93 -2.17
C ILE A 28 21.77 -5.04 -0.93
N LEU A 29 21.17 -6.21 -0.75
CA LEU A 29 20.44 -6.54 0.46
C LEU A 29 21.47 -6.95 1.55
N GLN A 30 21.99 -5.95 2.27
CA GLN A 30 23.04 -6.13 3.28
C GLN A 30 22.52 -6.88 4.51
N THR A 31 21.27 -6.59 4.90
CA THR A 31 20.63 -7.26 6.04
C THR A 31 19.27 -7.77 5.62
N LEU A 32 19.03 -9.04 5.89
CA LEU A 32 17.70 -9.67 5.80
C LEU A 32 17.59 -10.67 6.95
N THR A 33 17.05 -10.22 8.07
CA THR A 33 16.85 -11.05 9.26
C THR A 33 15.39 -11.03 9.67
N TYR A 34 14.91 -12.15 10.17
CA TYR A 34 13.55 -12.26 10.69
C TYR A 34 13.45 -13.42 11.69
N GLN A 35 12.47 -13.33 12.57
CA GLN A 35 12.15 -14.34 13.56
C GLN A 35 10.70 -14.78 13.42
N TYR A 36 10.45 -16.09 13.69
CA TYR A 36 9.11 -16.64 13.71
C TYR A 36 8.17 -15.77 14.58
N PRO A 37 6.92 -15.50 14.20
CA PRO A 37 6.21 -16.01 13.03
C PRO A 37 6.39 -15.20 11.73
N LEU A 38 7.17 -14.12 11.72
CA LEU A 38 7.48 -13.37 10.52
C LEU A 38 8.39 -14.19 9.59
N LYS A 39 8.16 -14.10 8.30
CA LYS A 39 9.01 -14.68 7.24
C LYS A 39 9.22 -13.68 6.13
N LEU A 40 10.47 -13.44 5.76
CA LEU A 40 10.86 -12.56 4.67
C LEU A 40 11.51 -13.37 3.56
N ILE A 41 11.13 -13.11 2.31
CA ILE A 41 11.74 -13.73 1.13
C ILE A 41 12.12 -12.64 0.15
N SER A 42 13.37 -12.64 -0.29
CA SER A 42 13.85 -11.76 -1.35
C SER A 42 14.37 -12.59 -2.52
N PRO A 43 13.66 -12.61 -3.66
CA PRO A 43 14.15 -13.21 -4.89
C PRO A 43 15.26 -12.35 -5.51
N THR A 44 15.91 -12.87 -6.54
CA THR A 44 16.89 -12.14 -7.34
C THR A 44 16.33 -10.79 -7.80
N PRO A 45 17.07 -9.68 -7.63
CA PRO A 45 16.65 -8.36 -8.08
C PRO A 45 16.46 -8.33 -9.60
N VAL A 46 15.59 -7.42 -10.05
CA VAL A 46 15.32 -7.20 -11.46
C VAL A 46 16.06 -5.95 -11.92
N THR A 47 16.78 -6.05 -13.03
CA THR A 47 17.37 -4.87 -13.67
C THR A 47 16.33 -4.24 -14.60
N ILE A 48 16.06 -2.95 -14.41
CA ILE A 48 15.20 -2.15 -15.25
C ILE A 48 16.07 -1.19 -16.04
N THR A 49 15.93 -1.22 -17.37
CA THR A 49 16.61 -0.29 -18.27
C THR A 49 15.63 0.82 -18.64
N SER A 50 16.04 2.07 -18.47
CA SER A 50 15.23 3.21 -18.88
C SER A 50 15.19 3.29 -20.41
N SER A 51 13.99 3.34 -20.98
CA SER A 51 13.81 3.54 -22.43
C SER A 51 14.15 4.95 -22.91
N ALA A 52 14.25 5.92 -22.01
CA ALA A 52 14.56 7.32 -22.32
C ALA A 52 16.07 7.60 -22.37
N ASP A 53 16.88 6.86 -21.61
CA ASP A 53 18.34 6.94 -21.60
C ASP A 53 18.89 5.52 -21.74
N ASN A 54 19.34 5.18 -22.95
CA ASN A 54 19.86 3.86 -23.30
C ASN A 54 21.03 3.37 -22.42
N ASP A 55 21.49 4.16 -21.45
CA ASP A 55 22.68 3.90 -20.63
C ASP A 55 22.40 3.83 -19.12
N SER A 56 21.18 4.13 -18.65
CA SER A 56 20.86 4.08 -17.24
C SER A 56 20.04 2.84 -16.88
N SER A 57 20.69 1.83 -16.31
CA SER A 57 20.01 0.69 -15.71
C SER A 57 20.04 0.80 -14.19
N HIS A 58 18.99 0.35 -13.53
CA HIS A 58 18.92 0.29 -12.09
C HIS A 58 18.32 -1.04 -11.62
N GLN A 59 18.74 -1.49 -10.44
CA GLN A 59 18.24 -2.71 -9.84
C GLN A 59 17.08 -2.42 -8.90
N VAL A 60 16.03 -3.24 -9.00
CA VAL A 60 14.88 -3.24 -8.08
C VAL A 60 14.92 -4.52 -7.26
N HIS A 61 15.06 -4.37 -5.96
CA HIS A 61 14.93 -5.48 -5.02
C HIS A 61 13.47 -5.73 -4.68
N THR A 62 13.09 -6.99 -4.56
CA THR A 62 11.74 -7.39 -4.16
C THR A 62 11.79 -8.06 -2.79
N LEU A 63 10.86 -7.71 -1.91
CA LEU A 63 10.68 -8.31 -0.60
C LEU A 63 9.25 -8.84 -0.48
N TYR A 64 9.10 -10.13 -0.21
CA TYR A 64 7.81 -10.70 0.18
C TYR A 64 7.73 -10.76 1.70
N ILE A 65 6.68 -10.15 2.26
CA ILE A 65 6.35 -10.24 3.69
C ILE A 65 5.30 -11.34 3.85
N LEU A 66 5.65 -12.34 4.64
CA LEU A 66 4.86 -13.54 4.88
C LEU A 66 4.79 -13.84 6.37
N THR A 67 3.88 -14.71 6.75
CA THR A 67 3.82 -15.30 8.08
C THR A 67 3.84 -16.82 7.99
N TYR A 68 4.52 -17.46 8.94
CA TYR A 68 4.39 -18.91 9.08
C TYR A 68 2.95 -19.26 9.45
N GLY A 69 2.43 -20.35 8.84
CA GLY A 69 1.02 -20.71 9.03
C GLY A 69 0.02 -19.92 8.17
N GLY A 70 0.49 -18.98 7.33
CA GLY A 70 -0.34 -18.27 6.33
C GLY A 70 -1.22 -17.17 6.90
N GLY A 71 -0.95 -16.68 8.12
CA GLY A 71 -1.68 -15.57 8.74
C GLY A 71 -1.12 -15.23 10.12
N ILE A 72 -1.66 -14.18 10.74
CA ILE A 72 -1.26 -13.67 12.06
C ILE A 72 -2.20 -14.29 13.09
N VAL A 73 -1.62 -14.97 14.09
CA VAL A 73 -2.35 -15.65 15.15
C VAL A 73 -2.65 -14.67 16.30
N ALA A 74 -3.68 -14.97 17.09
CA ALA A 74 -4.09 -14.16 18.23
C ALA A 74 -2.92 -13.87 19.20
N GLY A 75 -2.69 -12.59 19.46
CA GLY A 75 -1.61 -12.10 20.32
C GLY A 75 -0.24 -11.99 19.68
N ASP A 76 -0.05 -12.43 18.42
CA ASP A 76 1.20 -12.23 17.70
C ASP A 76 1.50 -10.74 17.51
N THR A 77 2.76 -10.38 17.67
CA THR A 77 3.26 -9.04 17.34
C THR A 77 4.39 -9.16 16.32
N LEU A 78 4.19 -8.54 15.15
CA LEU A 78 5.19 -8.47 14.10
C LEU A 78 5.79 -7.06 14.09
N THR A 79 7.11 -6.97 14.13
CA THR A 79 7.82 -5.69 14.05
C THR A 79 8.84 -5.77 12.92
N LEU A 80 8.73 -4.89 11.94
CA LEU A 80 9.63 -4.86 10.78
C LEU A 80 10.27 -3.48 10.64
N ARG A 81 11.59 -3.44 10.62
CA ARG A 81 12.37 -2.26 10.28
C ARG A 81 12.99 -2.42 8.90
N ILE A 82 12.81 -1.42 8.05
CA ILE A 82 13.40 -1.36 6.70
C ILE A 82 14.20 -0.06 6.57
N ASP A 83 15.47 -0.19 6.23
CA ASP A 83 16.37 0.93 5.97
C ASP A 83 16.77 0.90 4.49
N LEU A 84 16.48 1.98 3.73
CA LEU A 84 16.83 2.13 2.32
C LEU A 84 17.88 3.22 2.17
N ASP A 85 19.02 2.88 1.60
CA ASP A 85 20.07 3.85 1.25
C ASP A 85 19.66 4.70 0.04
N THR A 86 20.40 5.77 -0.19
CA THR A 86 20.16 6.71 -1.30
C THR A 86 20.05 5.99 -2.64
N THR A 87 19.11 6.43 -3.48
CA THR A 87 18.84 5.91 -4.83
C THR A 87 18.41 4.45 -4.93
N THR A 88 18.35 3.70 -3.83
CA THR A 88 17.93 2.30 -3.86
C THR A 88 16.42 2.18 -4.07
N ARG A 89 15.98 1.08 -4.69
CA ARG A 89 14.57 0.81 -5.01
C ARG A 89 14.13 -0.52 -4.41
N LEU A 90 13.09 -0.47 -3.59
CA LEU A 90 12.50 -1.65 -2.96
C LEU A 90 11.04 -1.79 -3.35
N LEU A 91 10.68 -2.97 -3.83
CA LEU A 91 9.31 -3.42 -4.03
C LEU A 91 8.92 -4.37 -2.90
N ILE A 92 7.85 -4.06 -2.18
CA ILE A 92 7.30 -4.94 -1.14
C ILE A 92 5.96 -5.50 -1.61
N LEU A 93 5.80 -6.80 -1.45
CA LEU A 93 4.61 -7.56 -1.84
C LEU A 93 4.23 -8.56 -0.74
N THR A 94 3.03 -9.10 -0.83
CA THR A 94 2.58 -10.27 -0.09
C THR A 94 2.36 -11.46 -1.05
N GLN A 95 2.04 -12.62 -0.51
CA GLN A 95 1.64 -13.78 -1.29
C GLN A 95 0.21 -14.18 -0.86
N GLY A 96 -0.77 -13.51 -1.46
CA GLY A 96 -2.15 -13.57 -1.06
C GLY A 96 -2.45 -12.69 0.17
N SER A 97 -3.73 -12.63 0.54
CA SER A 97 -4.22 -11.79 1.64
C SER A 97 -3.57 -12.16 2.98
N THR A 98 -3.22 -11.12 3.76
CA THR A 98 -2.74 -11.30 5.13
C THR A 98 -3.93 -11.67 6.01
N LYS A 99 -4.05 -12.94 6.35
CA LYS A 99 -5.13 -13.48 7.19
C LYS A 99 -4.90 -13.12 8.65
N ILE A 100 -5.93 -12.61 9.30
CA ILE A 100 -5.90 -12.42 10.76
C ILE A 100 -6.83 -13.46 11.36
N PHE A 101 -6.25 -14.39 12.12
CA PHE A 101 -7.02 -15.46 12.72
C PHE A 101 -7.86 -14.96 13.90
N LYS A 102 -8.92 -15.72 14.21
CA LYS A 102 -9.81 -15.43 15.33
C LYS A 102 -9.06 -15.38 16.66
N THR A 103 -9.51 -14.54 17.56
CA THR A 103 -8.96 -14.39 18.91
C THR A 103 -9.96 -14.87 19.96
N PRO A 104 -9.50 -15.39 21.11
CA PRO A 104 -10.38 -15.85 22.17
C PRO A 104 -11.17 -14.72 22.84
N ALA A 105 -10.66 -13.49 22.81
CA ALA A 105 -11.30 -12.32 23.39
C ALA A 105 -10.95 -11.04 22.61
N PRO A 106 -11.84 -10.03 22.56
CA PRO A 106 -11.55 -8.75 21.87
C PRO A 106 -10.30 -8.03 22.38
N SER A 107 -9.91 -8.26 23.64
CA SER A 107 -8.71 -7.68 24.24
C SER A 107 -7.39 -8.34 23.80
N THR A 108 -7.45 -9.53 23.20
CA THR A 108 -6.25 -10.23 22.69
C THR A 108 -5.96 -9.75 21.28
N LEU A 109 -5.21 -8.66 21.17
CA LEU A 109 -4.87 -8.02 19.89
C LEU A 109 -3.66 -8.67 19.25
N SER A 110 -3.75 -8.91 17.95
CA SER A 110 -2.58 -9.14 17.10
C SER A 110 -2.09 -7.81 16.55
N ARG A 111 -0.77 -7.64 16.37
CA ARG A 111 -0.17 -6.37 15.95
C ARG A 111 0.84 -6.52 14.84
N GLN A 112 0.91 -5.50 13.98
CA GLN A 112 1.98 -5.36 13.00
C GLN A 112 2.48 -3.91 13.00
N ASP A 113 3.76 -3.72 13.33
CA ASP A 113 4.44 -2.43 13.32
C ASP A 113 5.55 -2.43 12.28
N MET A 114 5.45 -1.52 11.31
CA MET A 114 6.44 -1.36 10.24
C MET A 114 7.03 0.04 10.27
N ASN A 115 8.36 0.11 10.35
CA ASN A 115 9.10 1.36 10.35
C ASN A 115 10.07 1.37 9.16
N MET A 116 9.86 2.26 8.21
CA MET A 116 10.61 2.33 6.94
C MET A 116 11.34 3.67 6.87
N HIS A 117 12.66 3.60 6.85
CA HIS A 117 13.54 4.75 6.75
C HIS A 117 14.11 4.85 5.33
N LEU A 118 13.78 5.92 4.62
CA LEU A 118 14.16 6.12 3.23
C LEU A 118 15.11 7.31 3.13
N LYS A 119 16.36 7.07 2.73
CA LYS A 119 17.32 8.12 2.43
C LYS A 119 16.96 8.85 1.13
N PRO A 120 17.52 10.04 0.86
CA PRO A 120 17.21 10.84 -0.32
C PRO A 120 17.28 10.04 -1.63
N ALA A 121 16.38 10.32 -2.56
CA ALA A 121 16.23 9.66 -3.85
C ALA A 121 15.96 8.14 -3.80
N ALA A 122 15.82 7.53 -2.62
CA ALA A 122 15.34 6.17 -2.50
C ALA A 122 13.87 6.06 -2.92
N ALA A 123 13.43 4.88 -3.36
CA ALA A 123 12.05 4.68 -3.74
C ALA A 123 11.49 3.35 -3.20
N LEU A 124 10.25 3.42 -2.71
CA LEU A 124 9.52 2.30 -2.15
C LEU A 124 8.17 2.15 -2.86
N VAL A 125 7.90 0.96 -3.35
CA VAL A 125 6.56 0.53 -3.75
C VAL A 125 6.11 -0.57 -2.79
N TYR A 126 4.97 -0.39 -2.15
CA TYR A 126 4.34 -1.40 -1.30
C TYR A 126 2.89 -1.59 -1.74
N LEU A 127 2.65 -2.62 -2.54
CA LEU A 127 1.34 -2.96 -3.10
C LEU A 127 0.96 -4.39 -2.69
N PRO A 128 0.53 -4.60 -1.43
CA PRO A 128 0.17 -5.91 -0.91
C PRO A 128 -1.21 -6.35 -1.39
N ASP A 129 -1.52 -7.65 -1.21
CA ASP A 129 -2.89 -8.12 -1.13
C ASP A 129 -3.61 -7.54 0.10
N PRO A 130 -4.96 -7.52 0.15
CA PRO A 130 -5.68 -6.95 1.28
C PRO A 130 -5.45 -7.73 2.59
N VAL A 131 -5.52 -7.02 3.71
CA VAL A 131 -5.69 -7.68 5.01
C VAL A 131 -7.08 -8.33 5.04
N GLN A 132 -7.14 -9.60 5.48
CA GLN A 132 -8.37 -10.38 5.59
C GLN A 132 -8.61 -10.79 7.05
N PRO A 133 -9.31 -9.96 7.83
CA PRO A 133 -9.69 -10.30 9.18
C PRO A 133 -10.77 -11.38 9.17
N PHE A 134 -10.54 -12.51 9.85
CA PHE A 134 -11.56 -13.54 10.04
C PHE A 134 -12.57 -13.12 11.10
N ALA A 135 -13.71 -13.77 11.11
CA ALA A 135 -14.70 -13.54 12.16
C ALA A 135 -14.05 -13.67 13.56
N GLN A 136 -14.42 -12.75 14.45
CA GLN A 136 -13.90 -12.69 15.82
C GLN A 136 -12.37 -12.46 15.90
N SER A 137 -11.76 -11.85 14.91
CA SER A 137 -10.36 -11.39 15.00
C SER A 137 -10.26 -9.98 15.58
N ALA A 138 -9.09 -9.65 16.14
CA ALA A 138 -8.75 -8.31 16.60
C ALA A 138 -7.32 -7.97 16.17
N PHE A 139 -7.16 -6.90 15.39
CA PHE A 139 -5.89 -6.56 14.77
C PHE A 139 -5.65 -5.06 14.71
N GLU A 140 -4.41 -4.68 14.96
CA GLU A 140 -3.92 -3.32 14.79
C GLU A 140 -2.63 -3.33 13.98
N GLN A 141 -2.53 -2.43 13.00
CA GLN A 141 -1.27 -2.19 12.31
C GLN A 141 -0.88 -0.71 12.34
N THR A 142 0.44 -0.49 12.35
CA THR A 142 1.01 0.85 12.19
C THR A 142 2.14 0.79 11.18
N GLN A 143 2.08 1.66 10.19
CA GLN A 143 3.10 1.79 9.16
C GLN A 143 3.64 3.23 9.19
N ARG A 144 4.94 3.38 9.40
CA ARG A 144 5.62 4.68 9.45
C ARG A 144 6.67 4.77 8.38
N PHE A 145 6.57 5.79 7.55
CA PHE A 145 7.49 6.09 6.45
C PHE A 145 8.26 7.36 6.81
N TYR A 146 9.53 7.19 7.15
CA TYR A 146 10.45 8.27 7.48
C TYR A 146 11.23 8.68 6.24
N ILE A 147 10.87 9.82 5.65
CA ILE A 147 11.52 10.39 4.48
C ILE A 147 12.65 11.30 4.95
N HIS A 148 13.88 10.84 4.81
CA HIS A 148 15.04 11.65 5.19
C HIS A 148 15.30 12.71 4.11
N HIS A 149 15.33 13.97 4.55
CA HIS A 149 15.60 15.12 3.69
C HIS A 149 17.09 15.46 3.70
N GLN A 150 17.60 15.82 2.54
CA GLN A 150 18.92 16.40 2.35
C GLN A 150 18.80 17.53 1.34
N GLN A 151 19.46 18.65 1.63
CA GLN A 151 19.46 19.80 0.74
C GLN A 151 20.02 19.41 -0.65
N ASP A 152 19.45 19.99 -1.69
CA ASP A 152 19.84 19.79 -3.11
C ASP A 152 19.72 18.34 -3.64
N VAL A 153 19.11 17.45 -2.89
CA VAL A 153 18.82 16.06 -3.32
C VAL A 153 17.32 15.81 -3.26
N PRO A 154 16.72 15.19 -4.29
CA PRO A 154 15.31 14.84 -4.26
C PRO A 154 14.98 13.97 -3.05
N ASN A 155 13.85 14.25 -2.40
CA ASN A 155 13.35 13.38 -1.34
C ASN A 155 13.06 11.98 -1.88
N ALA A 156 13.05 10.99 -0.99
CA ALA A 156 12.60 9.66 -1.34
C ALA A 156 11.14 9.67 -1.81
N SER A 157 10.77 8.67 -2.60
CA SER A 157 9.44 8.52 -3.16
C SER A 157 8.77 7.25 -2.66
N ILE A 158 7.48 7.33 -2.36
CA ILE A 158 6.67 6.18 -1.92
C ILE A 158 5.37 6.06 -2.72
N CYS A 159 5.02 4.81 -3.02
CA CYS A 159 3.70 4.41 -3.52
C CYS A 159 3.24 3.24 -2.65
N VAL A 160 2.30 3.49 -1.75
CA VAL A 160 1.91 2.57 -0.68
C VAL A 160 0.42 2.35 -0.69
N LEU A 161 0.01 1.10 -0.74
CA LEU A 161 -1.37 0.64 -0.63
C LEU A 161 -1.60 0.00 0.73
N ASP A 162 -2.63 0.46 1.42
CA ASP A 162 -3.15 -0.15 2.64
C ASP A 162 -4.65 -0.40 2.47
N TRP A 163 -5.07 -1.67 2.56
CA TRP A 163 -6.45 -2.02 2.35
C TRP A 163 -6.88 -3.30 3.07
N VAL A 164 -8.18 -3.41 3.31
CA VAL A 164 -8.81 -4.47 4.08
C VAL A 164 -10.05 -4.99 3.37
N CYS A 165 -10.37 -6.26 3.55
CA CYS A 165 -11.61 -6.87 3.05
C CYS A 165 -12.46 -7.47 4.18
N GLN A 166 -13.72 -7.76 3.84
CA GLN A 166 -14.80 -8.15 4.76
C GLN A 166 -14.60 -9.46 5.52
N GLY A 167 -13.55 -10.24 5.23
CA GLY A 167 -13.34 -11.58 5.79
C GLY A 167 -13.53 -12.67 4.74
N ARG A 168 -13.92 -13.88 5.18
CA ARG A 168 -14.15 -15.04 4.30
C ARG A 168 -15.60 -15.10 3.83
N LYS A 169 -15.93 -14.39 2.78
CA LYS A 169 -17.28 -14.32 2.23
C LYS A 169 -17.89 -15.70 1.95
N ALA A 170 -17.10 -16.64 1.42
CA ALA A 170 -17.53 -18.00 1.16
C ALA A 170 -17.99 -18.78 2.41
N LEU A 171 -17.60 -18.32 3.61
CA LEU A 171 -18.02 -18.87 4.90
C LEU A 171 -19.08 -17.99 5.59
N GLY A 172 -19.67 -17.02 4.87
CA GLY A 172 -20.67 -16.10 5.43
C GLY A 172 -20.09 -15.02 6.34
N GLU A 173 -18.78 -14.82 6.35
CA GLU A 173 -18.17 -13.71 7.08
C GLU A 173 -18.37 -12.41 6.32
N ASP A 174 -18.92 -11.40 7.00
CA ASP A 174 -19.18 -10.08 6.44
C ASP A 174 -18.94 -9.04 7.53
N TRP A 175 -17.69 -8.54 7.64
CA TRP A 175 -17.25 -7.57 8.64
C TRP A 175 -17.49 -8.02 10.10
N ASN A 176 -17.39 -9.32 10.35
CA ASN A 176 -17.75 -9.95 11.64
C ASN A 176 -16.57 -10.04 12.63
N PHE A 177 -15.52 -9.27 12.46
CA PHE A 177 -14.40 -9.22 13.39
C PHE A 177 -14.67 -8.26 14.55
N PHE A 178 -13.92 -8.40 15.65
CA PHE A 178 -14.02 -7.51 16.80
C PHE A 178 -13.42 -6.13 16.49
N LYS A 179 -12.21 -6.14 15.93
CA LYS A 179 -11.49 -4.89 15.64
C LYS A 179 -10.53 -5.03 14.46
N TYR A 180 -10.51 -4.02 13.62
CA TYR A 180 -9.44 -3.74 12.67
C TYR A 180 -9.04 -2.28 12.79
N ALA A 181 -7.76 -2.00 13.04
CA ALA A 181 -7.24 -0.65 13.01
C ALA A 181 -5.97 -0.58 12.18
N SER A 182 -5.90 0.38 11.29
CA SER A 182 -4.70 0.67 10.49
C SER A 182 -4.34 2.14 10.60
N LYS A 183 -3.05 2.41 10.84
CA LYS A 183 -2.49 3.73 10.92
C LYS A 183 -1.28 3.85 9.99
N ASN A 184 -1.36 4.78 9.03
CA ASN A 184 -0.30 5.11 8.09
C ASN A 184 0.21 6.52 8.37
N GLU A 185 1.52 6.67 8.56
CA GLU A 185 2.14 7.95 8.85
C GLU A 185 3.32 8.20 7.91
N VAL A 186 3.35 9.39 7.29
CA VAL A 186 4.49 9.87 6.50
C VAL A 186 5.15 11.01 7.25
N TRP A 187 6.42 10.83 7.59
CA TRP A 187 7.23 11.78 8.35
C TRP A 187 8.38 12.31 7.49
N LEU A 188 8.61 13.61 7.50
CA LEU A 188 9.82 14.21 6.95
C LEU A 188 10.82 14.37 8.07
N VAL A 189 12.02 13.82 7.88
CA VAL A 189 13.14 13.88 8.83
C VAL A 189 14.18 14.85 8.25
N ASP A 190 14.33 16.01 8.87
CA ASP A 190 15.26 17.06 8.44
C ASP A 190 16.45 17.16 9.39
N GLY A 191 17.52 16.44 9.08
CA GLY A 191 18.74 16.44 9.89
C GLY A 191 19.51 17.77 9.91
N SER A 192 19.14 18.75 9.05
CA SER A 192 19.81 20.08 9.01
C SER A 192 19.42 20.98 10.18
N ARG A 193 18.27 20.71 10.81
CA ARG A 193 17.71 21.52 11.91
C ARG A 193 17.94 20.91 13.29
N GLY A 194 18.38 19.66 13.36
CA GLY A 194 18.67 18.92 14.58
C GLY A 194 18.45 17.41 14.40
N PRO A 195 19.07 16.56 15.24
CA PRO A 195 19.03 15.11 15.07
C PRO A 195 17.61 14.51 15.21
N ASP A 196 16.65 15.24 15.78
CA ASP A 196 15.29 14.76 16.09
C ASP A 196 14.18 15.58 15.44
N GLU A 197 14.48 16.50 14.51
CA GLU A 197 13.43 17.32 13.91
C GLU A 197 12.68 16.56 12.85
N THR A 198 11.55 16.00 13.27
CA THR A 198 10.60 15.28 12.41
C THR A 198 9.31 16.07 12.23
N ARG A 199 8.82 16.16 10.99
CA ARG A 199 7.55 16.80 10.66
C ARG A 199 6.58 15.78 10.08
N LEU A 200 5.42 15.64 10.70
CA LEU A 200 4.34 14.81 10.17
C LEU A 200 3.75 15.48 8.91
N LEU A 201 3.87 14.80 7.76
CA LEU A 201 3.26 15.20 6.49
C LEU A 201 1.84 14.67 6.39
N LEU A 202 1.64 13.39 6.68
CA LEU A 202 0.36 12.70 6.56
C LEU A 202 0.17 11.73 7.72
N ARG A 203 -1.06 11.67 8.23
CA ARG A 203 -1.57 10.56 9.06
C ARG A 203 -2.92 10.15 8.52
N ASP A 204 -3.03 8.90 8.12
CA ASP A 204 -4.28 8.26 7.75
C ASP A 204 -4.60 7.15 8.76
N ASN A 205 -5.77 7.21 9.35
CA ASN A 205 -6.23 6.22 10.30
C ASN A 205 -7.55 5.62 9.81
N VAL A 206 -7.62 4.31 9.85
CA VAL A 206 -8.86 3.57 9.66
C VAL A 206 -9.10 2.74 10.93
N THR A 207 -10.25 2.89 11.54
CA THR A 207 -10.64 2.09 12.70
C THR A 207 -12.05 1.55 12.48
N LEU A 208 -12.14 0.23 12.48
CA LEU A 208 -13.39 -0.53 12.47
C LEU A 208 -13.44 -1.31 13.76
N ASP A 209 -14.28 -0.87 14.67
CA ASP A 209 -14.46 -1.48 15.97
C ASP A 209 -15.94 -1.86 16.13
N ALA A 210 -16.18 -3.15 16.34
CA ALA A 210 -17.53 -3.69 16.55
C ALA A 210 -18.01 -3.47 17.98
N SER A 211 -17.09 -3.20 18.92
CA SER A 211 -17.37 -2.97 20.35
C SER A 211 -17.53 -1.49 20.71
N ASP A 212 -17.53 -0.58 19.71
CA ASP A 212 -17.73 0.84 19.95
C ASP A 212 -19.19 1.11 20.32
N ASP A 213 -19.46 1.13 21.62
CA ASP A 213 -20.79 1.36 22.20
C ASP A 213 -21.42 2.71 21.78
N ALA A 214 -20.61 3.67 21.34
CA ALA A 214 -21.09 4.94 20.79
C ALA A 214 -21.76 4.77 19.43
N ILE A 215 -21.49 3.66 18.71
CA ILE A 215 -22.01 3.40 17.39
C ILE A 215 -22.88 2.14 17.43
N GLN A 216 -24.18 2.30 17.63
CA GLN A 216 -25.16 1.21 17.70
C GLN A 216 -25.37 0.46 16.36
N THR A 217 -24.77 0.93 15.26
CA THR A 217 -24.96 0.34 13.93
C THR A 217 -23.88 -0.71 13.64
N PRO A 218 -24.25 -1.96 13.31
CA PRO A 218 -23.29 -3.01 12.96
C PRO A 218 -22.36 -2.60 11.82
N LEU A 219 -21.11 -3.10 11.82
CA LEU A 219 -20.10 -2.81 10.79
C LEU A 219 -20.63 -3.11 9.39
N THR A 220 -21.32 -4.22 9.19
CA THR A 220 -21.94 -4.62 7.91
C THR A 220 -22.82 -3.51 7.31
N ARG A 221 -23.66 -2.88 8.15
CA ARG A 221 -24.50 -1.76 7.69
C ARG A 221 -23.70 -0.50 7.41
N ARG A 222 -22.64 -0.25 8.17
CA ARG A 222 -21.75 0.91 7.99
C ARG A 222 -20.96 0.83 6.69
N MET A 223 -20.67 -0.39 6.21
CA MET A 223 -19.93 -0.64 4.97
C MET A 223 -20.78 -0.50 3.71
N ASP A 224 -22.11 -0.41 3.83
CA ASP A 224 -23.04 -0.15 2.71
C ASP A 224 -22.79 -1.04 1.48
N GLY A 225 -22.58 -2.33 1.71
CA GLY A 225 -22.32 -3.32 0.65
C GLY A 225 -20.90 -3.31 0.09
N LEU A 226 -19.98 -2.51 0.62
CA LEU A 226 -18.56 -2.59 0.27
C LEU A 226 -17.93 -3.82 0.93
N GLY A 227 -17.28 -4.66 0.12
CA GLY A 227 -16.55 -5.84 0.56
C GLY A 227 -15.04 -5.62 0.73
N ALA A 228 -14.54 -4.51 0.23
CA ALA A 228 -13.16 -4.07 0.44
C ALA A 228 -13.07 -2.55 0.39
N PHE A 229 -12.13 -1.97 1.15
CA PHE A 229 -11.75 -0.57 1.01
C PHE A 229 -10.28 -0.36 1.38
N GLY A 230 -9.70 0.72 0.87
CA GLY A 230 -8.29 1.00 1.07
C GLY A 230 -7.89 2.44 0.79
N THR A 231 -6.62 2.69 1.08
CA THR A 231 -5.95 3.96 0.86
C THR A 231 -4.65 3.73 0.08
N LEU A 232 -4.48 4.41 -1.05
CA LEU A 232 -3.21 4.53 -1.76
C LEU A 232 -2.59 5.86 -1.41
N ILE A 233 -1.33 5.85 -0.97
CA ILE A 233 -0.55 7.03 -0.59
C ILE A 233 0.61 7.19 -1.57
N LEU A 234 0.70 8.35 -2.20
CA LEU A 234 1.76 8.72 -3.15
C LEU A 234 2.52 9.94 -2.62
N TYR A 235 3.84 9.88 -2.65
CA TYR A 235 4.72 11.01 -2.30
C TYR A 235 6.03 10.94 -3.07
N GLY A 236 6.61 12.10 -3.37
CA GLY A 236 7.93 12.24 -3.99
C GLY A 236 7.91 12.35 -5.51
N SER A 237 9.05 12.77 -6.07
CA SER A 237 9.16 13.14 -7.48
C SER A 237 8.95 11.98 -8.45
N MET A 238 9.35 10.76 -8.08
CA MET A 238 9.22 9.58 -8.94
C MET A 238 7.76 9.24 -9.26
N PHE A 239 6.83 9.55 -8.33
CA PHE A 239 5.40 9.30 -8.49
C PHE A 239 4.58 10.59 -8.71
N ALA A 240 5.24 11.71 -9.08
CA ALA A 240 4.54 12.98 -9.31
C ALA A 240 3.56 12.91 -10.49
N SER A 241 3.91 12.22 -11.58
CA SER A 241 3.03 11.99 -12.72
C SER A 241 1.82 11.15 -12.33
N LEU A 242 2.03 10.06 -11.57
CA LEU A 242 0.96 9.21 -11.05
C LEU A 242 0.03 9.98 -10.10
N ALA A 243 0.60 10.80 -9.22
CA ALA A 243 -0.15 11.65 -8.31
C ALA A 243 -1.05 12.64 -9.09
N THR A 244 -0.50 13.30 -10.11
CA THR A 244 -1.25 14.20 -11.00
C THR A 244 -2.34 13.45 -11.76
N PHE A 245 -2.02 12.27 -12.30
CA PHE A 245 -2.97 11.42 -13.00
C PHE A 245 -4.19 11.08 -12.13
N PHE A 246 -4.00 10.61 -10.89
CA PHE A 246 -5.11 10.32 -9.98
C PHE A 246 -5.95 11.57 -9.68
N MET A 247 -5.32 12.72 -9.47
CA MET A 247 -6.04 13.98 -9.20
C MET A 247 -6.86 14.43 -10.41
N ASP A 248 -6.35 14.28 -11.63
CA ASP A 248 -7.04 14.68 -12.85
C ASP A 248 -8.16 13.71 -13.24
N GLU A 249 -7.94 12.40 -13.06
CA GLU A 249 -8.99 11.39 -13.22
C GLU A 249 -10.13 11.60 -12.22
N PHE A 250 -9.82 11.98 -10.98
CA PHE A 250 -10.83 12.30 -9.97
C PHE A 250 -11.64 13.56 -10.32
N LYS A 251 -10.98 14.62 -10.82
CA LYS A 251 -11.67 15.82 -11.32
C LYS A 251 -12.59 15.54 -12.52
N ALA A 252 -12.24 14.52 -13.32
CA ALA A 252 -13.01 14.13 -14.49
C ALA A 252 -14.23 13.25 -14.17
N ILE A 253 -14.43 12.85 -12.91
CA ILE A 253 -15.65 12.14 -12.49
C ILE A 253 -16.86 13.07 -12.62
N PRO A 254 -17.95 12.64 -13.29
CA PRO A 254 -19.18 13.42 -13.39
C PRO A 254 -19.73 13.75 -12.01
N ARG A 255 -19.95 15.03 -11.73
CA ARG A 255 -20.54 15.46 -10.44
C ARG A 255 -22.02 15.10 -10.41
N ILE A 256 -22.50 14.55 -9.29
CA ILE A 256 -23.92 14.32 -9.05
C ILE A 256 -24.65 15.68 -9.13
N GLY A 257 -25.61 15.80 -10.07
CA GLY A 257 -26.35 17.04 -10.34
C GLY A 257 -25.78 17.92 -11.45
N GLY A 258 -24.63 17.60 -12.06
CA GLY A 258 -24.18 18.20 -13.29
C GLY A 258 -25.06 17.73 -14.45
N ARG A 259 -26.12 18.47 -14.77
CA ARG A 259 -26.91 18.23 -15.99
C ARG A 259 -26.00 18.47 -17.19
N LYS A 260 -25.64 17.41 -17.93
CA LYS A 260 -25.26 17.56 -19.33
C LYS A 260 -26.49 17.94 -20.13
N TRP A 261 -26.52 19.13 -20.68
CA TRP A 261 -27.57 19.60 -21.61
C TRP A 261 -27.37 19.03 -23.02
N ASP A 262 -26.43 18.12 -23.24
CA ASP A 262 -26.24 17.43 -24.51
C ASP A 262 -26.82 16.02 -24.43
N THR A 263 -28.11 15.92 -24.72
CA THR A 263 -28.78 14.67 -25.10
C THR A 263 -28.94 14.70 -26.62
N SER A 264 -28.00 14.13 -27.33
CA SER A 264 -28.27 13.57 -28.64
C SER A 264 -27.97 12.07 -28.58
N ASP A 265 -28.92 11.27 -29.03
CA ASP A 265 -28.85 9.80 -29.11
C ASP A 265 -27.78 9.29 -30.12
N ASP A 266 -26.87 10.13 -30.58
CA ASP A 266 -25.76 9.80 -31.48
C ASP A 266 -24.49 9.37 -30.72
N ALA A 267 -24.65 8.61 -29.62
CA ALA A 267 -23.52 8.28 -28.73
C ALA A 267 -22.46 7.37 -29.35
N ASP A 268 -22.78 6.59 -30.38
CA ASP A 268 -21.86 5.61 -30.96
C ASP A 268 -20.92 6.21 -32.05
N ASP A 269 -21.35 7.24 -32.75
CA ASP A 269 -20.49 7.92 -33.77
C ASP A 269 -19.52 8.94 -33.13
N ALA A 270 -19.91 9.55 -32.00
CA ALA A 270 -19.05 10.48 -31.24
C ALA A 270 -17.85 9.81 -30.53
N ILE A 271 -17.82 8.49 -30.45
CA ILE A 271 -16.71 7.75 -29.80
C ILE A 271 -15.50 7.62 -30.72
N ARG A 272 -15.67 7.70 -32.04
CA ARG A 272 -14.61 7.50 -33.04
C ARG A 272 -13.56 8.62 -33.07
N ASP A 273 -13.93 9.84 -32.64
CA ASP A 273 -13.04 11.02 -32.63
C ASP A 273 -12.46 11.36 -31.25
N LEU A 274 -12.69 10.52 -30.23
CA LEU A 274 -12.16 10.76 -28.89
C LEU A 274 -10.69 10.33 -28.77
N GLU A 275 -9.90 11.12 -28.06
CA GLU A 275 -8.53 10.72 -27.70
C GLU A 275 -8.51 9.36 -26.98
N PRO A 276 -7.50 8.51 -27.24
CA PRO A 276 -7.40 7.15 -26.69
C PRO A 276 -7.54 7.09 -25.16
N LEU A 277 -7.06 8.12 -24.45
CA LEU A 277 -7.17 8.24 -23.00
C LEU A 277 -8.63 8.43 -22.54
N VAL A 278 -9.43 9.19 -23.30
CA VAL A 278 -10.86 9.42 -22.99
C VAL A 278 -11.66 8.13 -23.18
N ILE A 279 -11.33 7.34 -24.20
CA ILE A 279 -11.97 6.04 -24.44
C ILE A 279 -11.66 5.08 -23.28
N LYS A 280 -10.39 4.98 -22.88
CA LYS A 280 -9.97 4.17 -21.73
C LYS A 280 -10.67 4.62 -20.42
N ARG A 281 -10.75 5.94 -20.20
CA ARG A 281 -11.46 6.51 -19.04
C ARG A 281 -12.92 6.11 -19.01
N LYS A 282 -13.65 6.27 -20.12
CA LYS A 282 -15.07 5.88 -20.20
C LYS A 282 -15.27 4.38 -19.96
N ALA A 283 -14.43 3.52 -20.54
CA ALA A 283 -14.49 2.08 -20.33
C ALA A 283 -14.24 1.73 -18.84
N ARG A 284 -13.25 2.34 -18.20
CA ARG A 284 -12.96 2.17 -16.79
C ARG A 284 -14.13 2.64 -15.92
N GLN A 285 -14.71 3.81 -16.16
CA GLN A 285 -15.85 4.34 -15.40
C GLN A 285 -17.10 3.44 -15.48
N ARG A 286 -17.35 2.82 -16.64
CA ARG A 286 -18.41 1.79 -16.76
C ARG A 286 -18.10 0.58 -15.87
N GLN A 287 -16.84 0.14 -15.84
CA GLN A 287 -16.43 -0.99 -14.99
C GLN A 287 -16.48 -0.63 -13.50
N GLU A 288 -16.07 0.60 -13.11
CA GLU A 288 -16.21 1.14 -11.76
C GLU A 288 -17.65 1.06 -11.26
N THR A 289 -18.59 1.47 -12.11
CA THR A 289 -20.02 1.39 -11.81
C THR A 289 -20.49 -0.06 -11.63
N SER A 290 -20.07 -0.98 -12.51
CA SER A 290 -20.37 -2.41 -12.42
C SER A 290 -19.82 -3.06 -11.16
N ASP A 291 -18.60 -2.72 -10.78
CA ASP A 291 -17.92 -3.24 -9.59
C ASP A 291 -18.40 -2.55 -8.29
N GLY A 292 -19.30 -1.56 -8.39
CA GLY A 292 -19.73 -0.74 -7.26
C GLY A 292 -18.57 -0.02 -6.59
N LEU A 293 -17.61 0.43 -7.41
CA LEU A 293 -16.42 1.11 -6.94
C LEU A 293 -16.71 2.59 -6.66
N LEU A 294 -16.31 3.04 -5.49
CA LEU A 294 -16.31 4.45 -5.09
C LEU A 294 -14.89 4.86 -4.74
N TRP A 295 -14.47 6.04 -5.17
CA TRP A 295 -13.15 6.52 -4.83
C TRP A 295 -13.05 8.04 -4.80
N THR A 296 -12.02 8.53 -4.14
CA THR A 296 -11.70 9.95 -4.02
C THR A 296 -10.20 10.15 -3.97
N ALA A 297 -9.73 11.32 -4.41
CA ALA A 297 -8.32 11.71 -4.30
C ALA A 297 -8.19 13.11 -3.73
N ALA A 298 -7.19 13.30 -2.86
CA ALA A 298 -6.87 14.59 -2.27
C ALA A 298 -5.35 14.75 -2.10
N MET A 299 -4.88 16.00 -2.20
CA MET A 299 -3.48 16.33 -1.93
C MET A 299 -3.35 16.98 -0.56
N ILE A 300 -2.47 16.45 0.29
CA ILE A 300 -2.22 16.90 1.65
C ILE A 300 -0.71 17.02 1.86
N ARG A 301 -0.19 18.22 2.00
CA ARG A 301 1.24 18.51 2.26
C ARG A 301 2.21 17.77 1.32
N GLY A 302 1.88 17.70 0.02
CA GLY A 302 2.67 17.01 -0.99
C GLY A 302 2.43 15.50 -1.10
N CYS A 303 1.64 14.91 -0.22
CA CYS A 303 1.14 13.56 -0.37
C CYS A 303 -0.18 13.55 -1.14
N VAL A 304 -0.34 12.68 -2.13
CA VAL A 304 -1.65 12.38 -2.71
C VAL A 304 -2.20 11.14 -2.03
N VAL A 305 -3.41 11.26 -1.51
CA VAL A 305 -4.15 10.21 -0.82
C VAL A 305 -5.36 9.85 -1.66
N VAL A 306 -5.42 8.59 -2.08
CA VAL A 306 -6.56 8.05 -2.83
C VAL A 306 -7.26 7.03 -1.95
N LYS A 307 -8.53 7.28 -1.62
CA LYS A 307 -9.37 6.33 -0.88
C LYS A 307 -10.34 5.67 -1.84
N PHE A 308 -10.52 4.37 -1.70
CA PHE A 308 -11.45 3.62 -2.53
C PHE A 308 -12.18 2.54 -1.75
N GLY A 309 -13.34 2.17 -2.24
CA GLY A 309 -14.11 1.03 -1.78
C GLY A 309 -14.74 0.30 -2.97
N ALA A 310 -14.84 -1.01 -2.90
CA ALA A 310 -15.42 -1.87 -3.93
C ALA A 310 -16.30 -2.94 -3.28
N ARG A 311 -17.30 -3.43 -4.02
CA ARG A 311 -18.16 -4.54 -3.53
C ARG A 311 -17.38 -5.83 -3.32
N GLU A 312 -16.34 -6.05 -4.11
CA GLU A 312 -15.48 -7.23 -4.07
C GLU A 312 -14.01 -6.83 -4.19
N VAL A 313 -13.13 -7.64 -3.61
CA VAL A 313 -11.67 -7.45 -3.71
C VAL A 313 -11.21 -7.37 -5.16
N GLU A 314 -11.76 -8.24 -6.01
CA GLU A 314 -11.40 -8.31 -7.43
C GLU A 314 -11.75 -7.03 -8.22
N GLY A 315 -12.84 -6.35 -7.85
CA GLY A 315 -13.18 -5.02 -8.41
C GLY A 315 -12.13 -3.97 -8.04
N GLY A 316 -11.70 -3.97 -6.78
CA GLY A 316 -10.62 -3.11 -6.30
C GLY A 316 -9.28 -3.38 -6.98
N LYS A 317 -8.88 -4.65 -7.11
CA LYS A 317 -7.66 -5.07 -7.84
C LYS A 317 -7.68 -4.59 -9.29
N ARG A 318 -8.76 -4.89 -10.00
CA ARG A 318 -8.93 -4.54 -11.41
C ARG A 318 -8.84 -3.03 -11.63
N TRP A 319 -9.48 -2.26 -10.77
CA TRP A 319 -9.43 -0.81 -10.83
C TRP A 319 -8.03 -0.25 -10.57
N LEU A 320 -7.40 -0.64 -9.46
CA LEU A 320 -6.04 -0.20 -9.12
C LEU A 320 -5.06 -0.55 -10.23
N ARG A 321 -5.12 -1.79 -10.72
CA ARG A 321 -4.27 -2.23 -11.83
C ARG A 321 -4.51 -1.38 -13.08
N SER A 322 -5.77 -1.16 -13.47
CA SER A 322 -6.11 -0.34 -14.64
C SER A 322 -5.58 1.09 -14.51
N MET A 323 -5.63 1.68 -13.32
CA MET A 323 -5.09 3.03 -13.07
C MET A 323 -3.56 3.05 -13.20
N LEU A 324 -2.87 2.11 -12.54
CA LEU A 324 -1.40 2.03 -12.54
C LEU A 324 -0.83 1.63 -13.91
N ASP A 325 -1.49 0.73 -14.65
CA ASP A 325 -1.09 0.35 -16.00
C ASP A 325 -1.34 1.48 -17.01
N THR A 326 -2.40 2.27 -16.82
CA THR A 326 -2.73 3.38 -17.76
C THR A 326 -1.72 4.51 -17.64
N GLU A 327 -1.30 4.85 -16.44
CA GLU A 327 -0.27 5.89 -16.23
C GLU A 327 1.14 5.34 -16.48
N GLY A 328 1.43 4.11 -16.05
CA GLY A 328 2.61 3.35 -16.45
C GLY A 328 3.88 3.57 -15.65
N SER A 329 3.99 4.58 -14.77
CA SER A 329 5.25 4.88 -14.05
C SER A 329 5.67 3.78 -13.09
N VAL A 330 4.73 3.12 -12.39
CA VAL A 330 5.05 2.05 -11.46
C VAL A 330 5.70 0.86 -12.16
N PRO A 331 5.13 0.25 -13.21
CA PRO A 331 5.79 -0.82 -13.95
C PRO A 331 7.06 -0.36 -14.67
N ALA A 332 7.14 0.89 -15.14
CA ALA A 332 8.34 1.43 -15.77
C ALA A 332 9.53 1.54 -14.81
N HIS A 333 9.29 1.90 -13.55
CA HIS A 333 10.34 2.07 -12.55
C HIS A 333 10.62 0.83 -11.70
N PHE A 334 9.64 -0.09 -11.55
CA PHE A 334 9.74 -1.26 -10.68
C PHE A 334 9.54 -2.60 -11.39
N GLY A 335 9.23 -2.57 -12.68
CA GLY A 335 8.96 -3.76 -13.51
C GLY A 335 7.55 -4.32 -13.29
N GLU A 336 7.15 -5.23 -14.18
CA GLU A 336 5.84 -5.90 -14.17
C GLU A 336 5.53 -6.64 -12.86
N ARG A 337 6.57 -7.04 -12.11
CA ARG A 337 6.40 -7.69 -10.81
C ARG A 337 5.70 -6.80 -9.79
N SER A 338 5.78 -5.47 -9.94
CA SER A 338 5.15 -4.51 -9.03
C SER A 338 3.63 -4.65 -8.91
N LEU A 339 2.97 -5.19 -9.95
CA LEU A 339 1.51 -5.34 -10.00
C LEU A 339 1.04 -6.78 -9.72
N LEU A 340 1.89 -7.67 -9.20
CA LEU A 340 1.55 -9.08 -8.99
C LEU A 340 0.37 -9.28 -8.03
N CYS A 341 0.29 -8.52 -6.95
CA CYS A 341 -0.81 -8.62 -5.98
C CYS A 341 -2.14 -8.04 -6.52
N LEU A 342 -2.10 -7.34 -7.65
CA LEU A 342 -3.27 -6.76 -8.32
C LEU A 342 -3.75 -7.60 -9.53
N ARG A 343 -3.28 -8.83 -9.64
CA ARG A 343 -3.70 -9.78 -10.68
C ARG A 343 -4.91 -10.58 -10.25
#